data_69211bcbbe623d4f3b797280882e02ca
#
_entry.id   69211bcbbe623d4f3b797280882e02ca
#
_cell.length_a   1.000
_cell.length_b   1.000
_cell.length_c   1.000
_cell.angle_alpha   90.00
_cell.angle_beta   90.00
_cell.angle_gamma   90.00
#
_symmetry.space_group_name_H-M   'P 1'
#
loop_
_entity.id
_entity.type
_entity.pdbx_description
1 polymer ?
#
loop_
_entity_poly.entity_id
_entity_poly.type
_entity_poly.pdbx_seq_one_letter_code
_entity_poly.pdbx_strand_id
1 'polypeptide(L)'
;MPCLGSARLVSDFKLPAVSIWLYLRRPRSSPRSFRFSYPSSITTPTPCRPRRAFSVSAHLRSEFFEYTSGRWIFNDDLRHAERRLIFKVDELSRLAAESVNRSPDDIVRSEKLAEGGFNRTFLITMCCAFQLVARIPYPATVPKYFAVASEVATMAVLRSFGLPVPAVYGYSPSPNNAAGTEYIFMEFVRGTKLSDIWSDLGEGEIISITRQLAELESKMMSIAFPAGGSLYYTEDLNNVAGSASGTTTWPAVTLEDKRFCVGPDTNLRLWFGRSSQLDVDRGPYESAEETLVRGAEKELAYLRRFGRPLLPFQRVWREGYKYEEQPPSDHIENLDRYLRIASQLIPRDPTLSQFRIRHPDLQPSNIIVSKSPDSNLHVIGLIDWQHTSILPMFLLAGIPQRLQNYGDPISQSMTLPSLPEKFDDLDDAQQSGAMRLYHRRLVHYHYVKNTKEFNEPHYAASTDFKDVLRRRLFDHARDPWEGETLALKVALIDATENWEALTGRGSSCPVVFDAEDVHETRKLDEEQNQMDKVLGACQNIVGFGEDGWVPAERYEQALAHSEKLKEDILVMAESEEERAEIAAHWPLDDMDEEPYN
;
A
#
# COMPACT_ATOMS: atom_id res chain seq x y z
N MET A 1 -22.27 -48.51 5.05
CA MET A 1 -21.18 -49.28 5.72
C MET A 1 -19.96 -49.25 4.85
N PRO A 2 -18.79 -49.13 5.44
CA PRO A 2 -18.30 -48.03 6.28
C PRO A 2 -17.01 -47.39 5.74
N CYS A 3 -16.82 -46.16 6.23
CA CYS A 3 -15.55 -45.52 6.53
C CYS A 3 -14.35 -46.42 6.78
N LEU A 4 -13.20 -46.02 6.23
CA LEU A 4 -11.85 -46.05 6.84
C LEU A 4 -10.83 -45.80 5.72
N GLY A 5 -10.12 -44.68 5.79
CA GLY A 5 -9.02 -44.41 4.86
C GLY A 5 -8.52 -42.97 4.85
N SER A 6 -8.45 -42.32 6.01
CA SER A 6 -7.79 -41.00 6.13
C SER A 6 -6.83 -41.01 7.32
N ALA A 7 -5.78 -41.81 7.22
CA ALA A 7 -4.69 -41.79 8.19
C ALA A 7 -3.44 -42.49 7.62
N ARG A 8 -2.91 -41.99 6.49
CA ARG A 8 -1.57 -42.31 5.98
C ARG A 8 -1.22 -41.41 4.80
N LEU A 9 -0.96 -40.11 5.06
CA LEU A 9 -0.29 -39.20 4.13
C LEU A 9 0.42 -38.07 4.90
N VAL A 10 0.98 -38.37 6.08
CA VAL A 10 1.70 -37.37 6.90
C VAL A 10 3.14 -37.85 7.20
N SER A 11 3.63 -38.93 6.55
CA SER A 11 4.91 -39.51 6.93
C SER A 11 6.09 -39.30 5.99
N ASP A 12 5.94 -38.55 4.87
CA ASP A 12 7.04 -38.41 3.90
C ASP A 12 7.43 -36.97 3.51
N PHE A 13 6.87 -35.97 4.17
CA PHE A 13 7.38 -34.60 4.06
C PHE A 13 8.06 -34.22 5.38
N LYS A 14 9.38 -34.23 5.41
CA LYS A 14 10.16 -33.50 6.41
C LYS A 14 9.98 -32.00 6.16
N LEU A 15 8.90 -31.43 6.67
CA LEU A 15 8.82 -30.00 6.88
C LEU A 15 9.78 -29.62 8.01
N PRO A 16 10.52 -28.51 7.92
CA PRO A 16 11.38 -28.06 9.02
C PRO A 16 10.57 -27.95 10.31
N ALA A 17 11.18 -28.24 11.44
CA ALA A 17 10.55 -28.30 12.76
C ALA A 17 9.75 -27.03 13.12
N VAL A 18 10.13 -25.88 12.58
CA VAL A 18 9.47 -24.58 12.74
C VAL A 18 8.06 -24.55 12.14
N SER A 19 7.84 -25.18 10.99
CA SER A 19 6.57 -25.11 10.25
C SER A 19 5.46 -25.96 10.88
N ILE A 20 5.78 -27.10 11.45
CA ILE A 20 4.79 -28.05 12.00
C ILE A 20 4.20 -27.54 13.32
N TRP A 21 4.96 -26.78 14.07
CA TRP A 21 4.61 -26.43 15.45
C TRP A 21 3.70 -25.22 15.56
N LEU A 22 3.83 -24.25 14.68
CA LEU A 22 2.97 -23.05 14.62
C LEU A 22 1.51 -23.39 14.25
N TYR A 23 1.28 -24.53 13.61
CA TYR A 23 -0.07 -24.97 13.22
C TYR A 23 -0.88 -25.62 14.36
N LEU A 24 -0.25 -26.09 15.44
CA LEU A 24 -0.88 -26.95 16.46
C LEU A 24 -1.29 -26.25 17.77
N ARG A 25 -0.93 -24.99 18.01
CA ARG A 25 -1.35 -24.26 19.22
C ARG A 25 -2.15 -23.00 18.91
N ARG A 26 -3.46 -23.08 19.13
CA ARG A 26 -4.32 -21.89 19.27
C ARG A 26 -4.08 -21.28 20.65
N PRO A 27 -3.69 -20.01 20.81
CA PRO A 27 -3.70 -19.34 22.10
C PRO A 27 -5.12 -19.00 22.52
N ARG A 28 -5.51 -19.42 23.70
CA ARG A 28 -6.68 -18.90 24.40
C ARG A 28 -6.28 -17.63 25.12
N SER A 29 -6.53 -16.47 24.55
CA SER A 29 -6.65 -15.22 25.30
C SER A 29 -7.38 -14.17 24.46
N SER A 30 -8.48 -13.66 25.01
CA SER A 30 -9.30 -12.61 24.43
C SER A 30 -8.63 -11.24 24.58
N PRO A 31 -8.63 -10.37 23.56
CA PRO A 31 -8.29 -8.97 23.76
C PRO A 31 -9.48 -8.24 24.40
N ARG A 32 -9.27 -7.66 25.58
CA ARG A 32 -10.19 -6.70 26.18
C ARG A 32 -10.21 -5.43 25.35
N SER A 33 -11.38 -5.06 24.88
CA SER A 33 -11.63 -3.76 24.25
C SER A 33 -11.55 -2.65 25.29
N PHE A 34 -10.64 -1.70 25.08
CA PHE A 34 -10.64 -0.44 25.83
C PHE A 34 -11.40 0.62 25.06
N ARG A 35 -12.44 1.15 25.65
CA ARG A 35 -13.17 2.33 25.15
C ARG A 35 -12.40 3.59 25.54
N PHE A 36 -12.07 4.41 24.58
CA PHE A 36 -11.68 5.79 24.83
C PHE A 36 -12.94 6.68 24.82
N SER A 37 -13.23 7.30 25.96
CA SER A 37 -14.27 8.33 26.07
C SER A 37 -13.63 9.70 25.92
N TYR A 38 -14.03 10.46 24.91
CA TYR A 38 -13.71 11.89 24.81
C TYR A 38 -14.74 12.69 25.62
N PRO A 39 -14.29 13.66 26.44
CA PRO A 39 -15.21 14.56 27.11
C PRO A 39 -15.74 15.62 26.14
N SER A 40 -17.04 15.63 25.91
CA SER A 40 -17.77 16.69 25.24
C SER A 40 -18.04 17.82 26.23
N SER A 41 -17.34 18.93 26.09
CA SER A 41 -17.76 20.20 26.71
C SER A 41 -17.71 21.33 25.67
N ILE A 42 -18.89 21.73 25.23
CA ILE A 42 -19.09 22.93 24.43
C ILE A 42 -19.03 24.12 25.40
N THR A 43 -17.97 24.94 25.29
CA THR A 43 -17.91 26.25 25.95
C THR A 43 -17.95 27.33 24.87
N THR A 44 -18.81 28.31 25.10
CA THR A 44 -19.01 29.53 24.29
C THR A 44 -17.72 30.34 24.09
N PRO A 45 -17.51 30.98 22.92
CA PRO A 45 -16.28 31.68 22.62
C PRO A 45 -16.18 33.03 23.38
N THR A 46 -15.13 33.16 24.15
CA THR A 46 -14.68 34.43 24.74
C THR A 46 -13.79 35.18 23.75
N PRO A 47 -13.86 36.50 23.62
CA PRO A 47 -13.06 37.25 22.64
C PRO A 47 -11.57 37.17 22.98
N CYS A 48 -10.77 36.86 21.96
CA CYS A 48 -9.33 36.65 22.01
C CYS A 48 -8.59 37.96 22.38
N ARG A 49 -7.84 37.97 23.50
CA ARG A 49 -6.78 38.94 23.76
C ARG A 49 -5.48 38.46 23.12
N PRO A 50 -4.64 39.31 22.52
CA PRO A 50 -3.36 38.91 21.97
C PRO A 50 -2.46 38.35 23.06
N ARG A 51 -2.09 37.10 22.96
CA ARG A 51 -1.09 36.45 23.82
C ARG A 51 0.26 36.45 23.11
N ARG A 52 1.32 36.64 23.90
CA ARG A 52 2.73 36.64 23.53
C ARG A 52 3.08 35.48 22.61
N ALA A 53 4.05 35.73 21.70
CA ALA A 53 4.65 34.78 20.80
C ALA A 53 4.79 33.35 21.38
N PHE A 54 4.30 32.39 20.64
CA PHE A 54 4.30 30.98 21.01
C PHE A 54 5.74 30.43 20.98
N SER A 55 6.42 30.43 22.11
CA SER A 55 7.69 29.70 22.27
C SER A 55 7.36 28.27 22.65
N VAL A 56 7.40 27.35 21.68
CA VAL A 56 7.34 25.91 21.93
C VAL A 56 8.59 25.53 22.73
N SER A 57 8.43 24.85 23.88
CA SER A 57 9.55 24.40 24.70
C SER A 57 10.46 23.44 23.88
N ALA A 58 11.75 23.42 24.17
CA ALA A 58 12.72 22.61 23.42
C ALA A 58 12.36 21.11 23.39
N HIS A 59 11.66 20.61 24.41
CA HIS A 59 11.23 19.21 24.51
C HIS A 59 10.04 18.91 23.56
N LEU A 60 9.08 19.84 23.45
CA LEU A 60 7.98 19.73 22.48
C LEU A 60 8.46 19.85 21.02
N ARG A 61 9.61 20.49 20.78
CA ARG A 61 10.21 20.59 19.44
C ARG A 61 10.80 19.28 18.95
N SER A 62 11.33 18.43 19.84
CA SER A 62 11.89 17.13 19.42
C SER A 62 10.82 16.18 18.91
N GLU A 63 9.61 16.18 19.49
CA GLU A 63 8.50 15.35 19.06
C GLU A 63 8.04 15.65 17.62
N PHE A 64 8.26 16.87 17.11
CA PHE A 64 7.93 17.21 15.73
C PHE A 64 8.87 16.55 14.72
N PHE A 65 10.08 16.16 15.13
CA PHE A 65 11.12 15.66 14.25
C PHE A 65 11.27 14.14 14.26
N GLU A 66 10.83 13.49 15.33
CA GLU A 66 10.95 12.05 15.52
C GLU A 66 9.62 11.34 15.20
N TYR A 67 9.71 10.08 14.78
CA TYR A 67 8.55 9.19 14.64
C TYR A 67 8.19 8.64 16.03
N THR A 68 6.92 8.75 16.44
CA THR A 68 6.48 8.42 17.80
C THR A 68 5.25 7.53 17.86
N SER A 69 4.58 7.28 16.74
CA SER A 69 3.31 6.51 16.71
C SER A 69 3.51 5.00 16.85
N GLY A 70 4.70 4.50 16.61
CA GLY A 70 5.00 3.07 16.69
C GLY A 70 6.49 2.78 16.62
N ARG A 71 6.81 1.50 16.69
CA ARG A 71 8.16 0.94 16.60
C ARG A 71 8.12 -0.34 15.77
N TRP A 72 9.28 -0.87 15.41
CA TRP A 72 9.40 -2.08 14.58
C TRP A 72 10.05 -3.21 15.36
N ILE A 73 9.58 -4.43 15.17
CA ILE A 73 10.14 -5.63 15.81
C ILE A 73 11.55 -5.92 15.30
N PHE A 74 11.85 -5.52 14.05
CA PHE A 74 13.17 -5.62 13.43
C PHE A 74 13.51 -4.31 12.69
N ASN A 75 14.79 -3.99 12.63
CA ASN A 75 15.32 -2.78 12.00
C ASN A 75 14.71 -1.47 12.55
N ASP A 76 14.36 -1.43 13.84
CA ASP A 76 13.69 -0.29 14.47
C ASP A 76 14.49 1.01 14.33
N ASP A 77 15.80 0.97 14.62
CA ASP A 77 16.68 2.14 14.51
C ASP A 77 16.78 2.66 13.06
N LEU A 78 16.81 1.75 12.08
CA LEU A 78 16.81 2.10 10.66
C LEU A 78 15.51 2.82 10.28
N ARG A 79 14.37 2.26 10.67
CA ARG A 79 13.05 2.84 10.38
C ARG A 79 12.85 4.22 11.03
N HIS A 80 13.38 4.41 12.22
CA HIS A 80 13.39 5.73 12.88
C HIS A 80 14.29 6.72 12.14
N ALA A 81 15.49 6.30 11.72
CA ALA A 81 16.42 7.15 10.96
C ALA A 81 15.82 7.61 9.61
N GLU A 82 15.15 6.72 8.88
CA GLU A 82 14.48 7.03 7.62
C GLU A 82 13.37 8.09 7.76
N ARG A 83 12.76 8.19 8.94
CA ARG A 83 11.62 9.08 9.21
C ARG A 83 12.00 10.33 9.98
N ARG A 84 13.23 10.41 10.49
CA ARG A 84 13.71 11.57 11.21
C ARG A 84 13.93 12.76 10.27
N LEU A 85 13.25 13.89 10.53
CA LEU A 85 13.35 15.09 9.70
C LEU A 85 13.34 16.35 10.56
N ILE A 86 14.38 17.18 10.42
CA ILE A 86 14.50 18.47 11.08
C ILE A 86 14.12 19.58 10.09
N PHE A 87 13.17 20.43 10.47
CA PHE A 87 12.71 21.56 9.69
C PHE A 87 12.42 22.78 10.60
N LYS A 88 12.20 23.95 10.00
CA LYS A 88 11.93 25.19 10.75
C LYS A 88 10.43 25.30 11.04
N VAL A 89 10.01 24.86 12.25
CA VAL A 89 8.60 24.80 12.68
C VAL A 89 7.93 26.18 12.63
N ASP A 90 8.63 27.23 13.07
CA ASP A 90 8.08 28.58 13.12
C ASP A 90 7.82 29.12 11.70
N GLU A 91 8.75 28.85 10.76
CA GLU A 91 8.57 29.22 9.34
C GLU A 91 7.47 28.38 8.65
N LEU A 92 7.38 27.10 8.94
CA LEU A 92 6.27 26.27 8.44
C LEU A 92 4.93 26.80 8.91
N SER A 93 4.84 27.18 10.18
CA SER A 93 3.62 27.77 10.77
C SER A 93 3.28 29.12 10.12
N ARG A 94 4.29 29.96 9.88
CA ARG A 94 4.11 31.24 9.15
C ARG A 94 3.56 31.01 7.75
N LEU A 95 4.19 30.13 6.98
CA LEU A 95 3.74 29.79 5.62
C LEU A 95 2.33 29.19 5.61
N ALA A 96 1.98 28.37 6.60
CA ALA A 96 0.63 27.83 6.74
C ALA A 96 -0.43 28.93 6.99
N ALA A 97 -0.15 29.92 7.84
CA ALA A 97 -1.04 31.04 8.07
C ALA A 97 -1.21 31.90 6.79
N GLU A 98 -0.10 32.21 6.12
CA GLU A 98 -0.10 32.97 4.86
C GLU A 98 -0.89 32.28 3.76
N SER A 99 -0.83 30.94 3.65
CA SER A 99 -1.55 30.16 2.64
C SER A 99 -3.08 30.32 2.71
N VAL A 100 -3.60 30.74 3.86
CA VAL A 100 -5.03 30.99 4.10
C VAL A 100 -5.32 32.48 4.40
N ASN A 101 -4.40 33.38 4.03
CA ASN A 101 -4.49 34.86 4.24
C ASN A 101 -4.72 35.22 5.72
N ARG A 102 -3.98 34.60 6.62
CA ARG A 102 -4.02 34.84 8.07
C ARG A 102 -2.67 35.30 8.59
N SER A 103 -2.67 35.94 9.78
CA SER A 103 -1.44 36.24 10.51
C SER A 103 -0.88 34.99 11.20
N PRO A 104 0.45 34.84 11.27
CA PRO A 104 1.08 33.81 12.12
C PRO A 104 0.66 33.93 13.60
N ASP A 105 0.35 35.15 14.07
CA ASP A 105 -0.13 35.41 15.43
C ASP A 105 -1.54 34.83 15.70
N ASP A 106 -2.28 34.49 14.66
CA ASP A 106 -3.58 33.81 14.78
C ASP A 106 -3.43 32.33 15.15
N ILE A 107 -2.23 31.73 15.05
CA ILE A 107 -2.02 30.32 15.38
C ILE A 107 -2.05 30.15 16.90
N VAL A 108 -2.99 29.36 17.35
CA VAL A 108 -3.17 29.01 18.78
C VAL A 108 -2.44 27.74 19.14
N ARG A 109 -2.42 26.76 18.20
CA ARG A 109 -1.86 25.42 18.46
C ARG A 109 -1.38 24.79 17.16
N SER A 110 -0.24 24.12 17.25
CA SER A 110 0.26 23.17 16.25
C SER A 110 0.55 21.86 16.97
N GLU A 111 -0.02 20.77 16.49
CA GLU A 111 0.13 19.44 17.10
C GLU A 111 0.27 18.37 16.04
N LYS A 112 0.97 17.29 16.37
CA LYS A 112 1.08 16.14 15.51
C LYS A 112 -0.30 15.45 15.42
N LEU A 113 -0.81 15.26 14.20
CA LEU A 113 -2.11 14.66 13.93
C LEU A 113 -1.99 13.17 13.62
N ALA A 114 -1.05 12.80 12.76
CA ALA A 114 -0.81 11.41 12.37
C ALA A 114 0.60 11.24 11.78
N GLU A 115 1.08 10.00 11.81
CA GLU A 115 2.31 9.55 11.17
C GLU A 115 2.02 8.30 10.36
N GLY A 116 2.26 8.36 9.05
CA GLY A 116 2.08 7.23 8.11
C GLY A 116 3.41 6.63 7.69
N GLY A 117 3.39 5.80 6.65
CA GLY A 117 4.59 5.20 6.06
C GLY A 117 5.50 6.23 5.39
N PHE A 118 4.93 7.24 4.73
CA PHE A 118 5.63 8.19 3.88
C PHE A 118 5.60 9.63 4.38
N ASN A 119 4.70 9.96 5.30
CA ASN A 119 4.43 11.34 5.69
C ASN A 119 4.10 11.47 7.17
N ARG A 120 4.39 12.65 7.69
CA ARG A 120 3.93 13.15 8.98
C ARG A 120 2.95 14.29 8.75
N THR A 121 1.86 14.32 9.51
CA THR A 121 0.85 15.38 9.42
C THR A 121 0.70 16.12 10.74
N PHE A 122 0.52 17.44 10.65
CA PHE A 122 0.26 18.32 11.78
C PHE A 122 -1.09 19.00 11.61
N LEU A 123 -1.82 19.17 12.71
CA LEU A 123 -3.01 19.98 12.76
C LEU A 123 -2.64 21.38 13.28
N ILE A 124 -2.89 22.39 12.48
CA ILE A 124 -2.69 23.80 12.84
C ILE A 124 -4.06 24.40 13.11
N THR A 125 -4.25 24.87 14.35
CA THR A 125 -5.50 25.50 14.80
C THR A 125 -5.29 26.98 15.02
N MET A 126 -6.18 27.81 14.45
CA MET A 126 -6.16 29.25 14.55
C MET A 126 -7.19 29.79 15.57
N CYS A 127 -7.03 31.01 16.01
CA CYS A 127 -7.87 31.65 17.05
C CYS A 127 -9.36 31.68 16.69
N CYS A 128 -9.74 31.68 15.42
CA CYS A 128 -11.13 31.61 14.95
C CYS A 128 -11.66 30.16 14.84
N ALA A 129 -11.01 29.18 15.46
CA ALA A 129 -11.31 27.76 15.34
C ALA A 129 -11.16 27.20 13.91
N PHE A 130 -10.55 27.95 12.99
CA PHE A 130 -10.16 27.44 11.68
C PHE A 130 -9.01 26.44 11.84
N GLN A 131 -9.07 25.34 11.13
CA GLN A 131 -8.08 24.29 11.19
C GLN A 131 -7.62 23.89 9.78
N LEU A 132 -6.34 23.66 9.64
CA LEU A 132 -5.75 23.10 8.42
C LEU A 132 -4.72 22.02 8.78
N VAL A 133 -4.44 21.16 7.82
CA VAL A 133 -3.42 20.11 7.93
C VAL A 133 -2.16 20.56 7.20
N ALA A 134 -1.01 20.43 7.87
CA ALA A 134 0.30 20.48 7.23
C ALA A 134 0.85 19.06 7.10
N ARG A 135 1.04 18.60 5.86
CA ARG A 135 1.60 17.28 5.54
C ARG A 135 3.05 17.45 5.10
N ILE A 136 3.95 16.66 5.67
CA ILE A 136 5.40 16.73 5.41
C ILE A 136 5.90 15.32 5.09
N PRO A 137 6.48 15.10 3.88
CA PRO A 137 7.06 13.80 3.53
C PRO A 137 8.33 13.52 4.34
N TYR A 138 8.59 12.25 4.62
CA TYR A 138 9.85 11.82 5.23
C TYR A 138 11.03 11.90 4.25
N PRO A 139 12.28 11.91 4.76
CA PRO A 139 13.46 11.89 3.91
C PRO A 139 13.51 10.70 2.96
N ALA A 140 13.04 9.52 3.39
CA ALA A 140 12.98 8.31 2.59
C ALA A 140 11.89 8.33 1.49
N THR A 141 10.92 9.27 1.55
CA THR A 141 9.85 9.36 0.55
C THR A 141 10.39 9.78 -0.82
N VAL A 142 10.13 8.97 -1.83
CA VAL A 142 10.52 9.20 -3.24
C VAL A 142 9.29 9.09 -4.15
N PRO A 143 9.32 9.68 -5.36
CA PRO A 143 10.37 10.56 -5.92
C PRO A 143 10.33 11.96 -5.30
N LYS A 144 11.52 12.51 -4.99
CA LYS A 144 11.62 13.89 -4.49
C LYS A 144 11.06 14.86 -5.51
N TYR A 145 10.45 15.97 -5.02
CA TYR A 145 9.73 16.94 -5.83
C TYR A 145 8.45 16.39 -6.46
N PHE A 146 8.56 15.35 -7.29
CA PHE A 146 7.45 14.82 -8.07
C PHE A 146 6.31 14.26 -7.21
N ALA A 147 6.61 13.63 -6.08
CA ALA A 147 5.57 13.06 -5.21
C ALA A 147 4.62 14.14 -4.68
N VAL A 148 5.15 15.26 -4.18
CA VAL A 148 4.35 16.39 -3.68
C VAL A 148 3.65 17.12 -4.81
N ALA A 149 4.36 17.44 -5.92
CA ALA A 149 3.80 18.13 -7.05
C ALA A 149 2.64 17.36 -7.70
N SER A 150 2.81 16.05 -7.85
CA SER A 150 1.78 15.17 -8.41
C SER A 150 0.58 15.00 -7.48
N GLU A 151 0.79 14.82 -6.19
CA GLU A 151 -0.30 14.67 -5.23
C GLU A 151 -1.21 15.92 -5.23
N VAL A 152 -0.61 17.10 -5.20
CA VAL A 152 -1.35 18.37 -5.21
C VAL A 152 -2.16 18.57 -6.50
N ALA A 153 -1.56 18.29 -7.66
CA ALA A 153 -2.26 18.38 -8.94
C ALA A 153 -3.39 17.33 -9.04
N THR A 154 -3.15 16.12 -8.56
CA THR A 154 -4.15 15.04 -8.50
C THR A 154 -5.35 15.47 -7.65
N MET A 155 -5.10 15.98 -6.44
CA MET A 155 -6.16 16.48 -5.56
C MET A 155 -6.97 17.59 -6.21
N ALA A 156 -6.31 18.54 -6.86
CA ALA A 156 -6.98 19.66 -7.53
C ALA A 156 -7.86 19.21 -8.70
N VAL A 157 -7.35 18.31 -9.56
CA VAL A 157 -8.11 17.74 -10.69
C VAL A 157 -9.32 16.96 -10.18
N LEU A 158 -9.14 16.00 -9.26
CA LEU A 158 -10.23 15.15 -8.76
C LEU A 158 -11.30 15.98 -8.02
N ARG A 159 -10.90 17.01 -7.26
CA ARG A 159 -11.83 17.93 -6.63
C ARG A 159 -12.64 18.71 -7.67
N SER A 160 -12.06 19.12 -8.80
CA SER A 160 -12.78 19.80 -9.88
C SER A 160 -13.86 18.92 -10.52
N PHE A 161 -13.68 17.60 -10.50
CA PHE A 161 -14.72 16.64 -10.89
C PHE A 161 -15.73 16.35 -9.76
N GLY A 162 -15.65 17.03 -8.61
CA GLY A 162 -16.59 16.89 -7.50
C GLY A 162 -16.43 15.61 -6.72
N LEU A 163 -15.22 15.06 -6.64
CA LEU A 163 -14.87 14.02 -5.69
C LEU A 163 -14.58 14.64 -4.31
N PRO A 164 -14.85 13.94 -3.21
CA PRO A 164 -14.64 14.43 -1.85
C PRO A 164 -13.14 14.40 -1.50
N VAL A 165 -12.36 15.31 -2.06
CA VAL A 165 -10.92 15.45 -1.86
C VAL A 165 -10.65 16.77 -1.13
N PRO A 166 -9.77 16.80 -0.11
CA PRO A 166 -9.43 18.02 0.61
C PRO A 166 -8.96 19.14 -0.31
N ALA A 167 -9.34 20.39 -0.03
CA ALA A 167 -8.78 21.54 -0.73
C ALA A 167 -7.31 21.74 -0.35
N VAL A 168 -6.47 22.05 -1.33
CA VAL A 168 -5.08 22.47 -1.09
C VAL A 168 -5.03 23.98 -0.97
N TYR A 169 -4.42 24.48 0.11
CA TYR A 169 -4.25 25.91 0.39
C TYR A 169 -2.88 26.45 -0.03
N GLY A 170 -1.87 25.58 0.02
CA GLY A 170 -0.50 25.92 -0.38
C GLY A 170 0.40 24.69 -0.33
N TYR A 171 1.51 24.73 -1.04
CA TYR A 171 2.47 23.63 -1.07
C TYR A 171 3.85 24.09 -1.51
N SER A 172 4.84 23.27 -1.23
CA SER A 172 6.18 23.39 -1.82
C SER A 172 6.71 21.99 -2.10
N PRO A 173 6.96 21.63 -3.37
CA PRO A 173 7.53 20.34 -3.72
C PRO A 173 9.06 20.30 -3.52
N SER A 174 9.69 21.43 -3.19
CA SER A 174 11.11 21.56 -2.95
C SER A 174 11.39 21.98 -1.51
N PRO A 175 12.44 21.43 -0.85
CA PRO A 175 12.88 21.89 0.47
C PRO A 175 13.58 23.27 0.41
N ASN A 176 13.82 23.83 -0.78
CA ASN A 176 14.42 25.15 -0.95
C ASN A 176 13.40 26.26 -0.70
N ASN A 177 12.88 26.31 0.52
CA ASN A 177 11.91 27.29 1.00
C ASN A 177 12.23 27.70 2.44
N ALA A 178 11.47 28.62 3.01
CA ALA A 178 11.73 29.15 4.36
C ALA A 178 11.67 28.06 5.45
N ALA A 179 10.76 27.08 5.32
CA ALA A 179 10.62 25.98 6.27
C ALA A 179 11.77 24.95 6.18
N GLY A 180 12.48 24.89 5.04
CA GLY A 180 13.57 23.95 4.81
C GLY A 180 13.08 22.50 4.58
N THR A 181 11.83 22.31 4.16
CA THR A 181 11.24 21.00 3.87
C THR A 181 10.15 21.11 2.81
N GLU A 182 9.85 20.01 2.13
CA GLU A 182 8.67 19.85 1.30
C GLU A 182 7.41 19.84 2.18
N TYR A 183 6.28 20.39 1.70
CA TYR A 183 5.03 20.39 2.46
C TYR A 183 3.80 20.55 1.56
N ILE A 184 2.64 20.14 2.09
CA ILE A 184 1.30 20.45 1.56
C ILE A 184 0.45 20.97 2.71
N PHE A 185 -0.16 22.17 2.54
CA PHE A 185 -1.20 22.70 3.41
C PHE A 185 -2.56 22.41 2.79
N MET A 186 -3.42 21.72 3.54
CA MET A 186 -4.71 21.31 3.03
C MET A 186 -5.82 21.41 4.05
N GLU A 187 -7.03 21.31 3.57
CA GLU A 187 -8.25 21.28 4.37
C GLU A 187 -8.21 20.17 5.41
N PHE A 188 -8.55 20.52 6.65
CA PHE A 188 -8.88 19.53 7.67
C PHE A 188 -10.33 19.09 7.49
N VAL A 189 -10.55 17.92 6.93
CA VAL A 189 -11.88 17.32 6.76
C VAL A 189 -12.39 16.86 8.12
N ARG A 190 -13.41 17.54 8.65
CA ARG A 190 -13.99 17.26 9.97
C ARG A 190 -14.90 16.04 9.91
N GLY A 191 -14.41 14.91 10.33
CA GLY A 191 -15.11 13.64 10.37
C GLY A 191 -14.35 12.61 11.18
N THR A 192 -14.77 11.36 11.06
CA THR A 192 -14.13 10.19 11.69
C THR A 192 -13.43 9.38 10.61
N LYS A 193 -12.20 8.91 10.86
CA LYS A 193 -11.59 7.93 9.96
C LYS A 193 -12.43 6.67 9.97
N LEU A 194 -12.72 6.11 8.81
CA LEU A 194 -13.49 4.90 8.72
C LEU A 194 -12.81 3.72 9.45
N SER A 195 -11.47 3.70 9.48
CA SER A 195 -10.69 2.72 10.26
C SER A 195 -11.03 2.68 11.75
N ASP A 196 -11.37 3.85 12.34
CA ASP A 196 -11.58 3.98 13.78
C ASP A 196 -12.92 3.36 14.23
N ILE A 197 -13.84 3.17 13.28
CA ILE A 197 -15.18 2.59 13.51
C ILE A 197 -15.43 1.32 12.70
N TRP A 198 -14.43 0.85 11.93
CA TRP A 198 -14.57 -0.23 10.96
C TRP A 198 -15.08 -1.54 11.56
N SER A 199 -14.60 -1.91 12.73
CA SER A 199 -15.02 -3.14 13.44
C SER A 199 -16.43 -3.06 14.03
N ASP A 200 -16.95 -1.85 14.22
CA ASP A 200 -18.21 -1.59 14.91
C ASP A 200 -19.36 -1.29 13.95
N LEU A 201 -19.08 -1.30 12.63
CA LEU A 201 -20.08 -1.04 11.60
C LEU A 201 -21.16 -2.13 11.59
N GLY A 202 -22.43 -1.71 11.63
CA GLY A 202 -23.56 -2.59 11.37
C GLY A 202 -23.71 -2.94 9.88
N GLU A 203 -24.46 -4.01 9.58
CA GLU A 203 -24.69 -4.48 8.22
C GLU A 203 -25.20 -3.36 7.29
N GLY A 204 -26.18 -2.56 7.73
CA GLY A 204 -26.70 -1.44 6.94
C GLY A 204 -25.66 -0.36 6.64
N GLU A 205 -24.73 -0.10 7.59
CA GLU A 205 -23.64 0.86 7.39
C GLU A 205 -22.60 0.31 6.40
N ILE A 206 -22.28 -1.00 6.45
CA ILE A 206 -21.40 -1.67 5.48
C ILE A 206 -21.97 -1.57 4.07
N ILE A 207 -23.26 -1.90 3.91
CA ILE A 207 -23.96 -1.81 2.61
C ILE A 207 -23.90 -0.39 2.07
N SER A 208 -24.20 0.61 2.92
CA SER A 208 -24.16 2.02 2.53
C SER A 208 -22.76 2.49 2.12
N ILE A 209 -21.73 2.19 2.93
CA ILE A 209 -20.36 2.62 2.67
C ILE A 209 -19.78 1.95 1.41
N THR A 210 -19.95 0.64 1.25
CA THR A 210 -19.45 -0.08 0.08
C THR A 210 -20.11 0.40 -1.22
N ARG A 211 -21.39 0.79 -1.15
CA ARG A 211 -22.09 1.42 -2.28
C ARG A 211 -21.48 2.77 -2.62
N GLN A 212 -21.31 3.66 -1.64
CA GLN A 212 -20.73 4.97 -1.86
C GLN A 212 -19.29 4.88 -2.43
N LEU A 213 -18.49 3.92 -1.94
CA LEU A 213 -17.13 3.70 -2.46
C LEU A 213 -17.17 3.25 -3.93
N ALA A 214 -18.04 2.32 -4.31
CA ALA A 214 -18.18 1.89 -5.70
C ALA A 214 -18.67 3.02 -6.62
N GLU A 215 -19.60 3.87 -6.14
CA GLU A 215 -20.05 5.06 -6.87
C GLU A 215 -18.92 6.09 -7.07
N LEU A 216 -18.10 6.34 -6.04
CA LEU A 216 -16.95 7.25 -6.10
C LEU A 216 -15.85 6.72 -7.04
N GLU A 217 -15.55 5.41 -6.98
CA GLU A 217 -14.61 4.79 -7.92
C GLU A 217 -15.11 4.82 -9.35
N SER A 218 -16.40 4.55 -9.58
CA SER A 218 -17.02 4.68 -10.90
C SER A 218 -16.83 6.09 -11.46
N LYS A 219 -17.06 7.11 -10.62
CA LYS A 219 -16.86 8.51 -10.98
C LYS A 219 -15.39 8.83 -11.30
N MET A 220 -14.43 8.34 -10.50
CA MET A 220 -13.00 8.50 -10.78
C MET A 220 -12.60 7.83 -12.10
N MET A 221 -12.98 6.58 -12.27
CA MET A 221 -12.61 5.79 -13.44
C MET A 221 -13.37 6.20 -14.71
N SER A 222 -14.38 7.07 -14.63
CA SER A 222 -15.01 7.69 -15.79
C SER A 222 -14.16 8.82 -16.40
N ILE A 223 -13.22 9.40 -15.64
CA ILE A 223 -12.35 10.48 -16.12
C ILE A 223 -11.34 9.89 -17.08
N ALA A 224 -11.35 10.35 -18.35
CA ALA A 224 -10.42 9.89 -19.38
C ALA A 224 -9.20 10.80 -19.43
N PHE A 225 -8.03 10.21 -19.64
CA PHE A 225 -6.77 10.93 -19.81
C PHE A 225 -6.14 10.60 -21.16
N PRO A 226 -5.39 11.54 -21.77
CA PRO A 226 -4.76 11.34 -23.07
C PRO A 226 -3.51 10.45 -23.00
N ALA A 227 -2.92 10.26 -21.82
CA ALA A 227 -1.69 9.49 -21.60
C ALA A 227 -1.67 8.88 -20.19
N GLY A 228 -0.85 7.86 -19.99
CA GLY A 228 -0.51 7.30 -18.70
C GLY A 228 0.64 8.04 -18.02
N GLY A 229 0.78 7.90 -16.70
CA GLY A 229 1.78 8.59 -15.90
C GLY A 229 1.17 9.19 -14.62
N SER A 230 1.61 10.36 -14.19
CA SER A 230 1.03 11.07 -13.04
C SER A 230 0.66 12.51 -13.39
N LEU A 231 -0.27 13.10 -12.63
CA LEU A 231 -0.74 14.46 -12.85
C LEU A 231 0.21 15.50 -12.26
N TYR A 232 0.35 16.64 -12.93
CA TYR A 232 1.12 17.78 -12.46
C TYR A 232 0.45 19.08 -12.85
N TYR A 233 0.74 20.15 -12.11
CA TYR A 233 0.64 21.47 -12.69
C TYR A 233 1.72 21.65 -13.75
N THR A 234 1.37 22.19 -14.91
CA THR A 234 2.32 22.42 -16.02
C THR A 234 3.50 23.30 -15.60
N GLU A 235 3.22 24.27 -14.72
CA GLU A 235 4.24 25.16 -14.16
C GLU A 235 5.28 24.40 -13.31
N ASP A 236 4.85 23.42 -12.52
CA ASP A 236 5.76 22.64 -11.67
C ASP A 236 6.78 21.87 -12.50
N LEU A 237 6.37 21.21 -13.58
CA LEU A 237 7.31 20.50 -14.47
C LEU A 237 8.26 21.45 -15.20
N ASN A 238 7.79 22.64 -15.58
CA ASN A 238 8.64 23.66 -16.19
C ASN A 238 9.70 24.19 -15.20
N ASN A 239 9.36 24.34 -13.93
CA ASN A 239 10.28 24.81 -12.89
C ASN A 239 11.38 23.80 -12.60
N VAL A 240 11.11 22.49 -12.63
CA VAL A 240 12.14 21.45 -12.50
C VAL A 240 13.13 21.51 -13.66
N ALA A 241 12.65 21.67 -14.88
CA ALA A 241 13.49 21.76 -16.07
C ALA A 241 14.44 22.98 -16.05
N GLY A 242 14.00 24.11 -15.47
CA GLY A 242 14.82 25.32 -15.35
C GLY A 242 15.87 25.28 -14.23
N SER A 243 15.77 24.36 -13.28
CA SER A 243 16.66 24.26 -12.12
C SER A 243 17.90 23.37 -12.35
N ALA A 244 17.83 22.47 -13.30
CA ALA A 244 18.97 21.65 -13.71
C ALA A 244 19.81 22.41 -14.73
N SER A 245 21.11 22.54 -14.52
CA SER A 245 22.07 23.23 -15.42
C SER A 245 22.27 22.50 -16.78
N GLY A 246 21.27 21.79 -17.24
CA GLY A 246 21.17 21.13 -18.54
C GLY A 246 19.71 21.15 -18.98
N THR A 247 19.49 21.44 -20.24
CA THR A 247 18.22 21.58 -20.96
C THR A 247 17.30 20.33 -20.97
N THR A 248 17.13 19.64 -19.87
CA THR A 248 16.26 18.49 -19.80
C THR A 248 14.84 18.94 -19.47
N THR A 249 14.04 19.18 -20.48
CA THR A 249 12.57 19.31 -20.34
C THR A 249 12.01 17.93 -20.03
N TRP A 250 11.26 17.79 -18.94
CA TRP A 250 10.53 16.57 -18.66
C TRP A 250 9.39 16.43 -19.68
N PRO A 251 9.20 15.24 -20.29
CA PRO A 251 8.10 15.01 -21.21
C PRO A 251 6.75 15.21 -20.48
N ALA A 252 5.80 15.85 -21.17
CA ALA A 252 4.47 16.11 -20.62
C ALA A 252 3.41 16.15 -21.72
N VAL A 253 2.23 15.60 -21.41
CA VAL A 253 1.03 15.68 -22.25
C VAL A 253 0.03 16.59 -21.58
N THR A 254 -0.21 17.78 -22.19
CA THR A 254 -1.10 18.82 -21.64
C THR A 254 -2.56 18.35 -21.69
N LEU A 255 -3.34 18.61 -20.63
CA LEU A 255 -4.78 18.34 -20.59
C LEU A 255 -5.59 19.45 -21.28
N GLU A 256 -6.92 19.28 -21.40
CA GLU A 256 -7.83 20.32 -21.87
C GLU A 256 -7.72 21.58 -21.01
N ASP A 257 -7.71 21.42 -19.69
CA ASP A 257 -7.30 22.49 -18.78
C ASP A 257 -5.77 22.59 -18.79
N LYS A 258 -5.25 23.55 -19.51
CA LYS A 258 -3.81 23.76 -19.74
C LYS A 258 -2.99 24.03 -18.47
N ARG A 259 -3.63 24.23 -17.33
CA ARG A 259 -2.94 24.30 -16.04
C ARG A 259 -2.34 22.96 -15.65
N PHE A 260 -2.89 21.86 -16.18
CA PHE A 260 -2.51 20.50 -15.82
C PHE A 260 -1.94 19.72 -17.02
N CYS A 261 -1.06 18.80 -16.70
CA CYS A 261 -0.49 17.85 -17.65
C CYS A 261 -0.29 16.49 -17.00
N VAL A 262 -0.15 15.46 -17.84
CA VAL A 262 0.38 14.15 -17.44
C VAL A 262 1.87 14.17 -17.69
N GLY A 263 2.64 13.78 -16.71
CA GLY A 263 4.10 13.70 -16.74
C GLY A 263 4.60 12.36 -16.18
N PRO A 264 5.85 12.31 -15.68
CA PRO A 264 6.46 11.09 -15.16
C PRO A 264 5.60 10.41 -14.09
N ASP A 265 5.47 9.09 -14.19
CA ASP A 265 4.74 8.28 -13.21
C ASP A 265 5.47 8.27 -11.86
N THR A 266 4.75 8.61 -10.80
CA THR A 266 5.28 8.65 -9.42
C THR A 266 5.16 7.32 -8.69
N ASN A 267 4.78 6.23 -9.38
CA ASN A 267 4.70 4.91 -8.76
C ASN A 267 6.03 4.54 -8.09
N LEU A 268 5.97 4.16 -6.82
CA LEU A 268 7.15 3.92 -5.99
C LEU A 268 8.14 2.91 -6.60
N ARG A 269 7.63 1.84 -7.24
CA ARG A 269 8.46 0.81 -7.91
C ARG A 269 9.41 1.38 -8.97
N LEU A 270 9.08 2.53 -9.57
CA LEU A 270 9.91 3.18 -10.57
C LEU A 270 11.05 4.03 -9.97
N TRP A 271 10.98 4.33 -8.67
CA TRP A 271 11.87 5.30 -8.01
C TRP A 271 12.56 4.74 -6.77
N PHE A 272 12.19 3.54 -6.31
CA PHE A 272 12.72 2.96 -5.08
C PHE A 272 14.24 2.77 -5.14
N GLY A 273 14.92 3.10 -4.03
CA GLY A 273 16.33 2.91 -3.87
C GLY A 273 17.18 3.55 -5.00
N ARG A 274 18.14 2.80 -5.50
CA ARG A 274 19.03 3.20 -6.61
C ARG A 274 18.30 3.36 -7.95
N SER A 275 17.06 2.87 -8.11
CA SER A 275 16.28 3.13 -9.32
C SER A 275 16.05 4.63 -9.56
N SER A 276 16.02 5.44 -8.50
CA SER A 276 15.93 6.91 -8.59
C SER A 276 17.13 7.55 -9.32
N GLN A 277 18.27 6.86 -9.42
CA GLN A 277 19.51 7.32 -10.06
C GLN A 277 19.60 6.93 -11.54
N LEU A 278 18.64 6.16 -12.04
CA LEU A 278 18.61 5.72 -13.44
C LEU A 278 18.03 6.82 -14.34
N ASP A 279 18.68 7.01 -15.48
CA ASP A 279 18.13 7.78 -16.59
C ASP A 279 17.31 6.85 -17.48
N VAL A 280 16.03 6.68 -17.12
CA VAL A 280 15.07 5.80 -17.80
C VAL A 280 13.76 6.53 -18.02
N ASP A 281 13.02 6.10 -19.03
CA ASP A 281 11.69 6.63 -19.32
C ASP A 281 10.70 6.16 -18.24
N ARG A 282 10.01 7.14 -17.61
CA ARG A 282 8.96 6.93 -16.61
C ARG A 282 7.64 7.54 -17.02
N GLY A 283 7.43 7.72 -18.32
CA GLY A 283 6.25 8.36 -18.88
C GLY A 283 6.42 9.87 -19.10
N PRO A 284 5.38 10.54 -19.64
CA PRO A 284 4.03 10.00 -19.87
C PRO A 284 4.01 8.88 -20.93
N TYR A 285 3.15 7.88 -20.74
CA TYR A 285 2.97 6.75 -21.65
C TYR A 285 1.88 7.08 -22.67
N GLU A 286 2.17 6.98 -23.95
CA GLU A 286 1.20 7.29 -25.03
C GLU A 286 0.29 6.10 -25.35
N SER A 287 0.66 4.90 -24.94
CA SER A 287 -0.09 3.67 -25.21
C SER A 287 -0.07 2.67 -24.05
N ALA A 288 -1.01 1.72 -24.09
CA ALA A 288 -1.02 0.60 -23.16
C ALA A 288 0.24 -0.30 -23.34
N GLU A 289 0.80 -0.37 -24.55
CA GLU A 289 2.02 -1.12 -24.83
C GLU A 289 3.23 -0.49 -24.11
N GLU A 290 3.41 0.82 -24.23
CA GLU A 290 4.47 1.53 -23.50
C GLU A 290 4.32 1.34 -21.99
N THR A 291 3.10 1.42 -21.46
CA THR A 291 2.84 1.19 -20.03
C THR A 291 3.32 -0.20 -19.61
N LEU A 292 3.04 -1.25 -20.39
CA LEU A 292 3.46 -2.61 -20.09
C LEU A 292 4.99 -2.78 -20.12
N VAL A 293 5.67 -2.08 -21.03
CA VAL A 293 7.09 -2.31 -21.32
C VAL A 293 8.02 -1.50 -20.41
N ARG A 294 7.70 -0.23 -20.13
CA ARG A 294 8.62 0.71 -19.44
C ARG A 294 9.05 0.27 -18.04
N GLY A 295 8.15 -0.38 -17.29
CA GLY A 295 8.49 -0.91 -15.97
C GLY A 295 9.56 -2.01 -16.03
N ALA A 296 9.42 -2.95 -16.95
CA ALA A 296 10.38 -4.02 -17.17
C ALA A 296 11.72 -3.50 -17.74
N GLU A 297 11.69 -2.52 -18.65
CA GLU A 297 12.90 -1.87 -19.17
C GLU A 297 13.67 -1.13 -18.06
N LYS A 298 12.96 -0.46 -17.15
CA LYS A 298 13.57 0.15 -15.95
C LYS A 298 14.29 -0.92 -15.12
N GLU A 299 13.65 -2.06 -14.88
CA GLU A 299 14.24 -3.12 -14.08
C GLU A 299 15.45 -3.76 -14.77
N LEU A 300 15.40 -3.99 -16.07
CA LEU A 300 16.57 -4.42 -16.84
C LEU A 300 17.72 -3.40 -16.77
N ALA A 301 17.42 -2.11 -16.83
CA ALA A 301 18.45 -1.06 -16.66
C ALA A 301 19.05 -1.07 -15.25
N TYR A 302 18.21 -1.30 -14.22
CA TYR A 302 18.66 -1.47 -12.84
C TYR A 302 19.62 -2.67 -12.71
N LEU A 303 19.21 -3.84 -13.18
CA LEU A 303 19.98 -5.07 -13.09
C LEU A 303 21.32 -4.98 -13.84
N ARG A 304 21.33 -4.35 -15.01
CA ARG A 304 22.58 -4.13 -15.78
C ARG A 304 23.58 -3.20 -15.08
N ARG A 305 23.09 -2.25 -14.28
CA ARG A 305 23.93 -1.25 -13.62
C ARG A 305 24.28 -1.62 -12.17
N PHE A 306 23.33 -2.18 -11.44
CA PHE A 306 23.42 -2.42 -10.00
C PHE A 306 23.16 -3.87 -9.59
N GLY A 307 22.74 -4.72 -10.55
CA GLY A 307 22.40 -6.11 -10.28
C GLY A 307 23.57 -6.88 -9.70
N ARG A 308 23.31 -7.54 -8.60
CA ARG A 308 24.23 -8.43 -7.90
C ARG A 308 23.48 -9.62 -7.35
N PRO A 309 24.14 -10.75 -7.08
CA PRO A 309 23.52 -11.84 -6.34
C PRO A 309 23.03 -11.35 -4.97
N LEU A 310 21.83 -11.76 -4.59
CA LEU A 310 21.19 -11.41 -3.32
C LEU A 310 20.45 -12.64 -2.76
N LEU A 311 20.42 -12.75 -1.43
CA LEU A 311 19.42 -13.59 -0.77
C LEU A 311 18.03 -12.99 -0.98
N PRO A 312 16.94 -13.77 -1.04
CA PRO A 312 15.60 -13.22 -1.02
C PRO A 312 15.41 -12.24 0.14
N PHE A 313 14.81 -11.06 -0.14
CA PHE A 313 14.55 -10.04 0.87
C PHE A 313 13.68 -10.59 1.99
N GLN A 314 12.61 -11.32 1.63
CA GLN A 314 11.77 -12.03 2.59
C GLN A 314 12.53 -13.21 3.20
N ARG A 315 12.92 -13.06 4.46
CA ARG A 315 13.79 -14.05 5.14
C ARG A 315 13.15 -15.43 5.27
N VAL A 316 11.83 -15.49 5.41
CA VAL A 316 11.10 -16.77 5.48
C VAL A 316 11.17 -17.59 4.19
N TRP A 317 11.50 -16.96 3.05
CA TRP A 317 11.64 -17.66 1.77
C TRP A 317 13.04 -18.25 1.54
N ARG A 318 14.05 -17.78 2.28
CA ARG A 318 15.47 -18.14 2.06
C ARG A 318 15.75 -19.63 2.19
N GLU A 319 14.97 -20.33 2.99
CA GLU A 319 15.07 -21.77 3.13
C GLU A 319 14.76 -22.50 1.82
N GLY A 320 13.71 -22.11 1.09
CA GLY A 320 13.40 -22.66 -0.25
C GLY A 320 14.53 -22.49 -1.26
N TYR A 321 15.38 -21.48 -1.04
CA TYR A 321 16.61 -21.23 -1.82
C TYR A 321 17.87 -21.77 -1.13
N LYS A 322 17.76 -22.60 -0.10
CA LYS A 322 18.87 -23.20 0.65
C LYS A 322 19.86 -22.16 1.20
N TYR A 323 19.34 -20.96 1.53
CA TYR A 323 20.15 -19.80 1.95
C TYR A 323 21.26 -19.42 0.96
N GLU A 324 21.05 -19.66 -0.33
CA GLU A 324 21.96 -19.26 -1.41
C GLU A 324 21.52 -17.94 -2.04
N GLU A 325 22.49 -17.08 -2.38
CA GLU A 325 22.23 -15.85 -3.13
C GLU A 325 21.78 -16.18 -4.54
N GLN A 326 20.73 -15.51 -4.99
CA GLN A 326 20.15 -15.72 -6.31
C GLN A 326 20.81 -14.78 -7.32
N PRO A 327 21.21 -15.28 -8.49
CA PRO A 327 21.86 -14.45 -9.51
C PRO A 327 20.82 -13.57 -10.23
N PRO A 328 21.14 -12.29 -10.52
CA PRO A 328 20.23 -11.42 -11.27
C PRO A 328 19.97 -11.86 -12.72
N SER A 329 20.81 -12.78 -13.25
CA SER A 329 20.64 -13.34 -14.60
C SER A 329 19.28 -14.00 -14.82
N ASP A 330 18.76 -14.68 -13.82
CA ASP A 330 17.50 -15.41 -13.90
C ASP A 330 16.30 -14.46 -13.97
N HIS A 331 16.40 -13.33 -13.27
CA HIS A 331 15.40 -12.28 -13.38
C HIS A 331 15.49 -11.55 -14.73
N ILE A 332 16.70 -11.28 -15.24
CA ILE A 332 16.90 -10.72 -16.58
C ILE A 332 16.26 -11.62 -17.63
N GLU A 333 16.46 -12.93 -17.55
CA GLU A 333 15.87 -13.88 -18.50
C GLU A 333 14.33 -13.86 -18.46
N ASN A 334 13.74 -13.79 -17.27
CA ASN A 334 12.28 -13.72 -17.12
C ASN A 334 11.73 -12.36 -17.58
N LEU A 335 12.43 -11.25 -17.38
CA LEU A 335 12.07 -9.96 -17.94
C LEU A 335 12.15 -9.96 -19.48
N ASP A 336 13.17 -10.58 -20.07
CA ASP A 336 13.26 -10.75 -21.53
C ASP A 336 12.12 -11.63 -22.08
N ARG A 337 11.71 -12.69 -21.36
CA ARG A 337 10.53 -13.51 -21.68
C ARG A 337 9.26 -12.66 -21.62
N TYR A 338 9.08 -11.85 -20.56
CA TYR A 338 7.95 -10.93 -20.43
C TYR A 338 7.87 -9.95 -21.59
N LEU A 339 8.98 -9.30 -21.95
CA LEU A 339 9.01 -8.31 -23.04
C LEU A 339 8.64 -8.92 -24.41
N ARG A 340 8.93 -10.20 -24.65
CA ARG A 340 8.51 -10.90 -25.89
C ARG A 340 7.00 -11.05 -25.99
N ILE A 341 6.27 -11.05 -24.88
CA ILE A 341 4.81 -11.22 -24.85
C ILE A 341 4.04 -9.95 -24.54
N ALA A 342 4.69 -8.91 -24.01
CA ALA A 342 4.05 -7.71 -23.47
C ALA A 342 3.04 -7.06 -24.42
N SER A 343 3.38 -6.85 -25.69
CA SER A 343 2.48 -6.27 -26.70
C SER A 343 1.24 -7.12 -26.98
N GLN A 344 1.31 -8.43 -26.72
CA GLN A 344 0.20 -9.37 -26.94
C GLN A 344 -0.74 -9.47 -25.73
N LEU A 345 -0.33 -8.88 -24.57
CA LEU A 345 -1.14 -8.82 -23.37
C LEU A 345 -2.24 -7.75 -23.41
N ILE A 346 -2.24 -6.86 -24.41
CA ILE A 346 -3.23 -5.80 -24.54
C ILE A 346 -4.61 -6.42 -24.82
N PRO A 347 -5.65 -6.08 -24.02
CA PRO A 347 -7.00 -6.55 -24.25
C PRO A 347 -7.52 -6.15 -25.64
N ARG A 348 -8.39 -6.98 -26.24
CA ARG A 348 -9.04 -6.68 -27.51
C ARG A 348 -10.09 -5.57 -27.40
N ASP A 349 -10.71 -5.44 -26.24
CA ASP A 349 -11.64 -4.35 -25.97
C ASP A 349 -10.86 -3.05 -25.76
N PRO A 350 -11.00 -2.07 -26.67
CA PRO A 350 -10.25 -0.82 -26.58
C PRO A 350 -10.65 0.03 -25.35
N THR A 351 -11.82 -0.22 -24.77
CA THR A 351 -12.25 0.51 -23.56
C THR A 351 -11.38 0.18 -22.37
N LEU A 352 -10.87 -1.04 -22.30
CA LEU A 352 -9.96 -1.49 -21.24
C LEU A 352 -8.54 -0.89 -21.36
N SER A 353 -8.16 -0.44 -22.55
CA SER A 353 -6.87 0.23 -22.80
C SER A 353 -6.90 1.74 -22.57
N GLN A 354 -8.06 2.31 -22.27
CA GLN A 354 -8.19 3.74 -21.97
C GLN A 354 -7.52 4.08 -20.63
N PHE A 355 -6.78 5.19 -20.63
CA PHE A 355 -6.12 5.69 -19.44
C PHE A 355 -7.13 6.26 -18.44
N ARG A 356 -7.07 5.77 -17.22
CA ARG A 356 -7.97 6.09 -16.11
C ARG A 356 -7.18 6.38 -14.85
N ILE A 357 -7.84 6.95 -13.87
CA ILE A 357 -7.29 7.20 -12.54
C ILE A 357 -8.12 6.47 -11.49
N ARG A 358 -7.46 6.00 -10.45
CA ARG A 358 -8.06 5.37 -9.28
C ARG A 358 -7.29 5.78 -8.03
N HIS A 359 -7.93 5.69 -6.86
CA HIS A 359 -7.22 5.92 -5.61
C HIS A 359 -6.10 4.86 -5.43
N PRO A 360 -4.84 5.27 -5.18
CA PRO A 360 -3.72 4.32 -5.13
C PRO A 360 -3.83 3.32 -3.98
N ASP A 361 -4.44 3.75 -2.85
CA ASP A 361 -4.57 2.97 -1.62
C ASP A 361 -5.94 3.22 -0.97
N LEU A 362 -7.02 2.69 -1.59
CA LEU A 362 -8.38 2.84 -1.07
C LEU A 362 -8.61 1.87 0.10
N GLN A 363 -8.34 2.34 1.31
CA GLN A 363 -8.52 1.58 2.54
C GLN A 363 -9.19 2.43 3.64
N PRO A 364 -9.77 1.81 4.69
CA PRO A 364 -10.53 2.54 5.72
C PRO A 364 -9.78 3.69 6.40
N SER A 365 -8.44 3.63 6.53
CA SER A 365 -7.63 4.71 7.10
C SER A 365 -7.57 5.98 6.24
N ASN A 366 -7.84 5.85 4.93
CA ASN A 366 -7.78 6.92 3.94
C ASN A 366 -9.18 7.47 3.59
N ILE A 367 -10.22 7.02 4.30
CA ILE A 367 -11.62 7.41 4.11
C ILE A 367 -12.12 8.14 5.35
N ILE A 368 -12.60 9.37 5.17
CA ILE A 368 -13.23 10.15 6.24
C ILE A 368 -14.75 10.10 6.05
N VAL A 369 -15.44 9.76 7.13
CA VAL A 369 -16.91 9.67 7.15
C VAL A 369 -17.51 10.65 8.16
N SER A 370 -18.76 11.01 7.91
CA SER A 370 -19.57 11.79 8.82
C SER A 370 -20.92 11.10 9.02
N LYS A 371 -21.45 11.13 10.24
CA LYS A 371 -22.77 10.61 10.55
C LYS A 371 -23.79 11.73 10.39
N SER A 372 -24.79 11.55 9.51
CA SER A 372 -25.90 12.50 9.36
C SER A 372 -26.83 12.43 10.58
N PRO A 373 -27.73 13.44 10.75
CA PRO A 373 -28.78 13.40 11.80
C PRO A 373 -29.64 12.13 11.74
N ASP A 374 -29.85 11.59 10.55
CA ASP A 374 -30.62 10.35 10.31
C ASP A 374 -29.80 9.06 10.57
N SER A 375 -28.65 9.19 11.23
CA SER A 375 -27.73 8.09 11.58
C SER A 375 -27.06 7.40 10.37
N ASN A 376 -27.18 7.92 9.15
CA ASN A 376 -26.49 7.39 7.97
C ASN A 376 -25.04 7.87 7.90
N LEU A 377 -24.12 6.96 7.58
CA LEU A 377 -22.72 7.29 7.32
C LEU A 377 -22.55 7.76 5.87
N HIS A 378 -21.84 8.89 5.70
CA HIS A 378 -21.48 9.45 4.42
C HIS A 378 -19.97 9.60 4.28
N VAL A 379 -19.41 9.20 3.14
CA VAL A 379 -18.02 9.46 2.77
C VAL A 379 -17.89 10.94 2.42
N ILE A 380 -17.13 11.68 3.22
CA ILE A 380 -16.93 13.14 3.08
C ILE A 380 -15.50 13.51 2.73
N GLY A 381 -14.56 12.56 2.76
CA GLY A 381 -13.17 12.79 2.41
C GLY A 381 -12.44 11.54 1.98
N LEU A 382 -11.69 11.63 0.89
CA LEU A 382 -10.68 10.67 0.46
C LEU A 382 -9.32 11.36 0.56
N ILE A 383 -8.41 10.81 1.34
CA ILE A 383 -7.09 11.38 1.65
C ILE A 383 -5.98 10.43 1.20
N ASP A 384 -4.75 10.93 1.12
CA ASP A 384 -3.56 10.17 0.73
C ASP A 384 -3.54 9.77 -0.76
N TRP A 385 -3.39 10.80 -1.60
CA TRP A 385 -3.30 10.65 -3.07
C TRP A 385 -1.87 10.50 -3.58
N GLN A 386 -0.91 10.29 -2.69
CA GLN A 386 0.49 10.12 -3.04
C GLN A 386 0.68 8.88 -3.93
N HIS A 387 1.61 8.97 -4.89
CA HIS A 387 1.91 7.89 -5.86
C HIS A 387 0.74 7.47 -6.76
N THR A 388 -0.22 8.37 -6.99
CA THR A 388 -1.32 8.11 -7.90
C THR A 388 -0.82 8.05 -9.34
N SER A 389 -1.10 6.92 -10.00
CA SER A 389 -0.79 6.69 -11.41
C SER A 389 -2.05 6.71 -12.27
N ILE A 390 -1.92 7.23 -13.48
CA ILE A 390 -2.88 7.09 -14.56
C ILE A 390 -2.42 5.91 -15.42
N LEU A 391 -3.22 4.86 -15.48
CA LEU A 391 -2.88 3.64 -16.19
C LEU A 391 -4.05 3.19 -17.08
N PRO A 392 -3.83 2.29 -18.05
CA PRO A 392 -4.90 1.59 -18.73
C PRO A 392 -5.85 0.91 -17.75
N MET A 393 -7.16 0.95 -18.03
CA MET A 393 -8.19 0.44 -17.11
C MET A 393 -7.93 -1.00 -16.66
N PHE A 394 -7.50 -1.89 -17.57
CA PHE A 394 -7.25 -3.30 -17.23
C PHE A 394 -6.09 -3.49 -16.24
N LEU A 395 -5.17 -2.52 -16.13
CA LEU A 395 -4.09 -2.53 -15.13
C LEU A 395 -4.49 -1.89 -13.80
N LEU A 396 -5.47 -0.97 -13.81
CA LEU A 396 -6.00 -0.34 -12.60
C LEU A 396 -7.08 -1.18 -11.89
N ALA A 397 -7.76 -2.05 -12.64
CA ALA A 397 -8.89 -2.81 -12.13
C ALA A 397 -8.47 -3.75 -10.99
N GLY A 398 -9.35 -3.92 -10.01
CA GLY A 398 -9.13 -4.80 -8.87
C GLY A 398 -9.98 -4.41 -7.67
N ILE A 399 -10.03 -5.27 -6.67
CA ILE A 399 -10.67 -4.96 -5.40
C ILE A 399 -9.59 -4.46 -4.44
N PRO A 400 -9.80 -3.34 -3.73
CA PRO A 400 -8.84 -2.85 -2.74
C PRO A 400 -8.52 -3.93 -1.70
N GLN A 401 -7.24 -4.07 -1.35
CA GLN A 401 -6.75 -5.17 -0.51
C GLN A 401 -7.54 -5.31 0.81
N ARG A 402 -7.89 -4.22 1.46
CA ARG A 402 -8.64 -4.22 2.72
C ARG A 402 -10.15 -4.48 2.57
N LEU A 403 -10.67 -4.46 1.33
CA LEU A 403 -12.08 -4.73 1.03
C LEU A 403 -12.29 -6.11 0.38
N GLN A 404 -11.21 -6.81 0.02
CA GLN A 404 -11.27 -8.14 -0.59
C GLN A 404 -11.20 -9.26 0.46
N ASN A 405 -11.72 -10.43 0.11
CA ASN A 405 -11.67 -11.64 0.94
C ASN A 405 -11.58 -12.90 0.06
N TYR A 406 -10.73 -12.86 -0.97
CA TYR A 406 -10.59 -13.96 -1.95
C TYR A 406 -10.05 -15.27 -1.35
N GLY A 407 -9.42 -15.25 -0.18
CA GLY A 407 -9.00 -16.46 0.53
C GLY A 407 -10.16 -17.29 1.11
N ASP A 408 -11.41 -16.82 1.02
CA ASP A 408 -12.59 -17.48 1.58
C ASP A 408 -13.53 -18.00 0.48
N PRO A 409 -13.90 -19.30 0.46
CA PRO A 409 -14.72 -19.89 -0.60
C PRO A 409 -16.11 -19.26 -0.75
N ILE A 410 -16.73 -18.77 0.34
CA ILE A 410 -18.04 -18.09 0.30
C ILE A 410 -17.90 -16.75 -0.42
N SER A 411 -16.84 -16.01 -0.15
CA SER A 411 -16.54 -14.75 -0.84
C SER A 411 -16.23 -14.98 -2.32
N GLN A 412 -15.42 -16.00 -2.64
CA GLN A 412 -15.13 -16.37 -4.03
C GLN A 412 -16.36 -16.70 -4.85
N SER A 413 -17.32 -17.44 -4.25
CA SER A 413 -18.57 -17.83 -4.91
C SER A 413 -19.60 -16.70 -4.99
N MET A 414 -19.31 -15.52 -4.42
CA MET A 414 -20.26 -14.41 -4.31
C MET A 414 -21.59 -14.81 -3.69
N THR A 415 -21.58 -15.79 -2.78
CA THR A 415 -22.75 -16.19 -2.01
C THR A 415 -23.06 -15.14 -0.95
N LEU A 416 -24.34 -14.78 -0.78
CA LEU A 416 -24.75 -13.84 0.27
C LEU A 416 -24.34 -14.40 1.65
N PRO A 417 -23.53 -13.67 2.41
CA PRO A 417 -23.05 -14.16 3.70
C PRO A 417 -24.14 -14.30 4.74
N SER A 418 -24.00 -15.30 5.60
CA SER A 418 -24.83 -15.48 6.80
C SER A 418 -23.95 -15.87 7.98
N LEU A 419 -24.43 -15.58 9.19
CA LEU A 419 -23.82 -16.13 10.40
C LEU A 419 -24.04 -17.65 10.46
N PRO A 420 -23.19 -18.41 11.19
CA PRO A 420 -23.41 -19.83 11.41
C PRO A 420 -24.78 -20.11 12.07
N GLU A 421 -25.45 -21.21 11.69
CA GLU A 421 -26.77 -21.57 12.24
C GLU A 421 -26.82 -21.68 13.77
N LYS A 422 -25.66 -22.02 14.40
CA LYS A 422 -25.53 -22.15 15.86
C LYS A 422 -24.65 -21.05 16.43
N PHE A 423 -24.78 -19.81 15.95
CA PHE A 423 -23.95 -18.69 16.40
C PHE A 423 -24.08 -18.45 17.91
N ASP A 424 -25.29 -18.52 18.45
CA ASP A 424 -25.56 -18.27 19.88
C ASP A 424 -25.04 -19.38 20.82
N ASP A 425 -24.76 -20.58 20.27
CA ASP A 425 -24.18 -21.71 21.02
C ASP A 425 -22.64 -21.61 21.13
N LEU A 426 -22.00 -20.68 20.41
CA LEU A 426 -20.54 -20.47 20.41
C LEU A 426 -20.09 -19.73 21.66
N ASP A 427 -18.85 -19.98 22.10
CA ASP A 427 -18.23 -19.15 23.14
C ASP A 427 -17.88 -17.74 22.61
N ASP A 428 -17.61 -16.80 23.51
CA ASP A 428 -17.35 -15.39 23.17
C ASP A 428 -16.21 -15.20 22.15
N ALA A 429 -15.16 -16.02 22.21
CA ALA A 429 -14.03 -15.96 21.30
C ALA A 429 -14.41 -16.47 19.90
N GLN A 430 -15.20 -17.54 19.85
CA GLN A 430 -15.71 -18.12 18.62
C GLN A 430 -16.75 -17.18 17.98
N GLN A 431 -17.66 -16.59 18.76
CA GLN A 431 -18.61 -15.59 18.27
C GLN A 431 -17.88 -14.38 17.67
N SER A 432 -16.88 -13.86 18.37
CA SER A 432 -16.04 -12.75 17.87
C SER A 432 -15.32 -13.13 16.57
N GLY A 433 -14.82 -14.35 16.45
CA GLY A 433 -14.19 -14.87 15.24
C GLY A 433 -15.17 -14.98 14.06
N ALA A 434 -16.35 -15.57 14.31
CA ALA A 434 -17.40 -15.72 13.33
C ALA A 434 -17.94 -14.36 12.85
N MET A 435 -18.11 -13.40 13.75
CA MET A 435 -18.56 -12.05 13.43
C MET A 435 -17.52 -11.31 12.56
N ARG A 436 -16.21 -11.40 12.89
CA ARG A 436 -15.15 -10.80 12.05
C ARG A 436 -15.12 -11.40 10.64
N LEU A 437 -15.31 -12.71 10.51
CA LEU A 437 -15.36 -13.37 9.20
C LEU A 437 -16.61 -12.95 8.43
N TYR A 438 -17.77 -12.94 9.09
CA TYR A 438 -19.04 -12.47 8.51
C TYR A 438 -18.91 -11.04 7.98
N HIS A 439 -18.33 -10.14 8.78
CA HIS A 439 -18.07 -8.75 8.39
C HIS A 439 -17.19 -8.65 7.14
N ARG A 440 -16.08 -9.40 7.05
CA ARG A 440 -15.22 -9.41 5.86
C ARG A 440 -15.94 -9.93 4.62
N ARG A 441 -16.77 -10.96 4.77
CA ARG A 441 -17.63 -11.51 3.70
C ARG A 441 -18.63 -10.49 3.21
N LEU A 442 -19.30 -9.77 4.12
CA LEU A 442 -20.25 -8.71 3.77
C LEU A 442 -19.61 -7.59 2.99
N VAL A 443 -18.46 -7.08 3.47
CA VAL A 443 -17.71 -6.02 2.80
C VAL A 443 -17.36 -6.45 1.37
N HIS A 444 -16.75 -7.62 1.21
CA HIS A 444 -16.38 -8.16 -0.10
C HIS A 444 -17.61 -8.30 -1.02
N TYR A 445 -18.65 -8.96 -0.54
CA TYR A 445 -19.85 -9.21 -1.32
C TYR A 445 -20.51 -7.92 -1.82
N HIS A 446 -20.72 -6.96 -0.91
CA HIS A 446 -21.40 -5.71 -1.27
C HIS A 446 -20.52 -4.81 -2.12
N TYR A 447 -19.20 -4.76 -1.87
CA TYR A 447 -18.31 -4.00 -2.71
C TYR A 447 -18.28 -4.53 -4.14
N VAL A 448 -18.11 -5.83 -4.35
CA VAL A 448 -18.08 -6.47 -5.68
C VAL A 448 -19.42 -6.32 -6.40
N LYS A 449 -20.53 -6.55 -5.68
CA LYS A 449 -21.90 -6.37 -6.21
C LYS A 449 -22.14 -4.94 -6.68
N ASN A 450 -21.77 -3.95 -5.86
CA ASN A 450 -21.95 -2.54 -6.20
C ASN A 450 -21.00 -2.11 -7.34
N THR A 451 -19.77 -2.64 -7.38
CA THR A 451 -18.86 -2.40 -8.52
C THR A 451 -19.47 -2.91 -9.82
N LYS A 452 -20.11 -4.08 -9.81
CA LYS A 452 -20.83 -4.59 -10.99
C LYS A 452 -21.99 -3.67 -11.41
N GLU A 453 -22.71 -3.11 -10.44
CA GLU A 453 -23.86 -2.23 -10.70
C GLU A 453 -23.42 -0.85 -11.25
N PHE A 454 -22.38 -0.23 -10.67
CA PHE A 454 -21.99 1.15 -10.98
C PHE A 454 -20.83 1.29 -11.94
N ASN A 455 -20.00 0.24 -12.11
CA ASN A 455 -18.82 0.26 -12.95
C ASN A 455 -18.55 -1.12 -13.56
N GLU A 456 -19.42 -1.54 -14.45
CA GLU A 456 -19.37 -2.86 -15.09
C GLU A 456 -18.00 -3.14 -15.77
N PRO A 457 -17.38 -2.20 -16.54
CA PRO A 457 -16.07 -2.45 -17.12
C PRO A 457 -14.98 -2.71 -16.07
N HIS A 458 -14.99 -2.01 -14.93
CA HIS A 458 -14.09 -2.28 -13.81
C HIS A 458 -14.36 -3.67 -13.19
N TYR A 459 -15.64 -4.01 -12.98
CA TYR A 459 -16.02 -5.33 -12.47
C TYR A 459 -15.52 -6.43 -13.40
N ALA A 460 -15.80 -6.33 -14.70
CA ALA A 460 -15.38 -7.32 -15.69
C ALA A 460 -13.85 -7.49 -15.68
N ALA A 461 -13.10 -6.40 -15.75
CA ALA A 461 -11.63 -6.45 -15.71
C ALA A 461 -11.09 -6.95 -14.35
N SER A 462 -11.81 -6.75 -13.24
CA SER A 462 -11.39 -7.22 -11.91
C SER A 462 -11.56 -8.72 -11.72
N THR A 463 -12.55 -9.32 -12.38
CA THR A 463 -12.96 -10.71 -12.19
C THR A 463 -12.55 -11.63 -13.33
N ASP A 464 -12.29 -11.12 -14.54
CA ASP A 464 -11.80 -11.93 -15.66
C ASP A 464 -10.38 -12.43 -15.37
N PHE A 465 -10.20 -13.74 -15.35
CA PHE A 465 -8.91 -14.40 -15.14
C PHE A 465 -7.80 -13.83 -16.04
N LYS A 466 -8.11 -13.50 -17.28
CA LYS A 466 -7.13 -12.95 -18.24
C LYS A 466 -6.59 -11.60 -17.79
N ASP A 467 -7.46 -10.72 -17.31
CA ASP A 467 -7.06 -9.39 -16.85
C ASP A 467 -6.35 -9.45 -15.49
N VAL A 468 -6.73 -10.39 -14.62
CA VAL A 468 -5.99 -10.70 -13.39
C VAL A 468 -4.56 -11.15 -13.74
N LEU A 469 -4.40 -12.05 -14.70
CA LEU A 469 -3.08 -12.54 -15.11
C LEU A 469 -2.23 -11.44 -15.79
N ARG A 470 -2.84 -10.58 -16.61
CA ARG A 470 -2.17 -9.40 -17.21
C ARG A 470 -1.61 -8.46 -16.13
N ARG A 471 -2.40 -8.17 -15.09
CA ARG A 471 -1.95 -7.35 -13.96
C ARG A 471 -0.82 -8.00 -13.18
N ARG A 472 -0.91 -9.30 -12.88
CA ARG A 472 0.17 -10.05 -12.21
C ARG A 472 1.48 -9.97 -12.99
N LEU A 473 1.44 -10.21 -14.30
CA LEU A 473 2.59 -10.09 -15.17
C LEU A 473 3.18 -8.67 -15.16
N PHE A 474 2.32 -7.65 -15.31
CA PHE A 474 2.73 -6.26 -15.26
C PHE A 474 3.34 -5.86 -13.92
N ASP A 475 2.71 -6.27 -12.82
CA ASP A 475 3.18 -5.92 -11.48
C ASP A 475 4.55 -6.56 -11.19
N HIS A 476 4.71 -7.87 -11.46
CA HIS A 476 5.96 -8.57 -11.17
C HIS A 476 7.10 -8.20 -12.13
N ALA A 477 6.79 -7.79 -13.36
CA ALA A 477 7.83 -7.34 -14.30
C ALA A 477 8.42 -5.96 -13.96
N ARG A 478 7.81 -5.19 -13.07
CA ARG A 478 8.28 -3.88 -12.61
C ARG A 478 8.70 -3.83 -11.15
N ASP A 479 8.55 -4.95 -10.41
CA ASP A 479 9.01 -5.05 -9.02
C ASP A 479 10.54 -4.87 -8.96
N PRO A 480 11.07 -4.17 -7.94
CA PRO A 480 12.52 -4.07 -7.73
C PRO A 480 13.15 -5.44 -7.50
N TRP A 481 14.41 -5.58 -7.93
CA TRP A 481 15.19 -6.79 -7.67
C TRP A 481 15.45 -6.95 -6.16
N GLU A 482 14.91 -7.98 -5.58
CA GLU A 482 15.00 -8.32 -4.15
C GLU A 482 15.56 -9.74 -3.90
N GLY A 483 16.38 -10.25 -4.84
CA GLY A 483 17.02 -11.55 -4.68
C GLY A 483 16.14 -12.75 -5.03
N GLU A 484 15.05 -12.54 -5.81
CA GLU A 484 14.24 -13.65 -6.33
C GLU A 484 13.46 -13.22 -7.58
N THR A 485 12.98 -14.18 -8.37
CA THR A 485 12.22 -13.95 -9.60
C THR A 485 10.98 -14.84 -9.72
N LEU A 486 10.67 -15.59 -8.66
CA LEU A 486 9.67 -16.66 -8.69
C LEU A 486 8.28 -16.16 -9.09
N ALA A 487 7.83 -15.04 -8.52
CA ALA A 487 6.51 -14.49 -8.78
C ALA A 487 6.30 -14.13 -10.27
N LEU A 488 7.32 -13.53 -10.90
CA LEU A 488 7.30 -13.25 -12.35
C LEU A 488 7.32 -14.56 -13.16
N LYS A 489 8.17 -15.52 -12.76
CA LYS A 489 8.29 -16.81 -13.48
C LYS A 489 7.00 -17.61 -13.42
N VAL A 490 6.34 -17.69 -12.27
CA VAL A 490 5.04 -18.34 -12.11
C VAL A 490 3.98 -17.67 -13.00
N ALA A 491 3.92 -16.34 -13.02
CA ALA A 491 2.98 -15.61 -13.87
C ALA A 491 3.26 -15.83 -15.37
N LEU A 492 4.53 -15.98 -15.78
CA LEU A 492 4.91 -16.32 -17.16
C LEU A 492 4.49 -17.74 -17.54
N ILE A 493 4.68 -18.71 -16.65
CA ILE A 493 4.22 -20.09 -16.85
C ILE A 493 2.69 -20.11 -16.98
N ASP A 494 1.95 -19.44 -16.09
CA ASP A 494 0.49 -19.30 -16.20
C ASP A 494 0.07 -18.70 -17.54
N ALA A 495 0.82 -17.72 -18.05
CA ALA A 495 0.54 -17.11 -19.35
C ALA A 495 0.78 -18.08 -20.51
N THR A 496 1.83 -18.91 -20.46
CA THR A 496 2.09 -19.92 -21.51
C THR A 496 1.01 -20.99 -21.55
N GLU A 497 0.60 -21.48 -20.39
CA GLU A 497 -0.45 -22.50 -20.25
C GLU A 497 -1.84 -21.99 -20.69
N ASN A 498 -2.11 -20.69 -20.54
CA ASN A 498 -3.38 -20.07 -20.87
C ASN A 498 -3.30 -19.13 -22.08
N TRP A 499 -2.29 -19.29 -22.93
CA TRP A 499 -1.96 -18.36 -24.00
C TRP A 499 -3.10 -18.08 -25.00
N GLU A 500 -3.78 -19.11 -25.45
CA GLU A 500 -4.91 -18.95 -26.38
C GLU A 500 -6.07 -18.17 -25.74
N ALA A 501 -6.40 -18.49 -24.48
CA ALA A 501 -7.42 -17.77 -23.74
C ALA A 501 -7.03 -16.30 -23.53
N LEU A 502 -5.76 -16.05 -23.18
CA LEU A 502 -5.21 -14.73 -22.88
C LEU A 502 -5.20 -13.81 -24.10
N THR A 503 -4.77 -14.33 -25.27
CA THR A 503 -4.59 -13.53 -26.49
C THR A 503 -5.72 -13.69 -27.50
N GLY A 504 -6.47 -14.81 -27.44
CA GLY A 504 -7.49 -15.19 -28.42
C GLY A 504 -6.95 -15.31 -29.84
N ARG A 505 -5.66 -15.52 -29.99
CA ARG A 505 -4.96 -15.73 -31.26
C ARG A 505 -4.55 -17.19 -31.32
N GLY A 506 -4.87 -17.89 -32.42
CA GLY A 506 -4.46 -19.27 -32.62
C GLY A 506 -2.94 -19.45 -32.86
N SER A 507 -2.12 -18.49 -32.43
CA SER A 507 -0.65 -18.54 -32.52
C SER A 507 -0.06 -19.16 -31.28
N SER A 508 1.02 -19.94 -31.43
CA SER A 508 1.78 -20.47 -30.29
C SER A 508 2.40 -19.34 -29.46
N CYS A 509 2.54 -19.59 -28.16
CA CYS A 509 3.26 -18.67 -27.27
C CYS A 509 4.74 -18.58 -27.69
N PRO A 510 5.32 -17.37 -27.80
CA PRO A 510 6.74 -17.21 -28.14
C PRO A 510 7.68 -17.56 -26.96
N VAL A 511 7.14 -17.85 -25.77
CA VAL A 511 7.87 -18.27 -24.58
C VAL A 511 7.51 -19.72 -24.29
N VAL A 512 8.51 -20.52 -23.99
CA VAL A 512 8.36 -21.94 -23.65
C VAL A 512 9.21 -22.23 -22.42
N PHE A 513 8.68 -23.03 -21.50
CA PHE A 513 9.39 -23.60 -20.37
C PHE A 513 9.45 -25.12 -20.54
N ASP A 514 10.53 -25.75 -20.11
CA ASP A 514 10.55 -27.20 -20.04
C ASP A 514 9.74 -27.73 -18.85
N ALA A 515 9.37 -29.02 -18.91
CA ALA A 515 8.47 -29.60 -17.92
C ALA A 515 9.10 -29.74 -16.52
N GLU A 516 10.42 -29.92 -16.45
CA GLU A 516 11.15 -30.03 -15.20
C GLU A 516 11.22 -28.66 -14.52
N ASP A 517 11.57 -27.61 -15.27
CA ASP A 517 11.60 -26.22 -14.81
C ASP A 517 10.21 -25.75 -14.29
N VAL A 518 9.13 -26.12 -14.99
CA VAL A 518 7.76 -25.86 -14.53
C VAL A 518 7.48 -26.55 -13.22
N HIS A 519 7.85 -27.84 -13.08
CA HIS A 519 7.62 -28.62 -11.87
C HIS A 519 8.36 -28.03 -10.67
N GLU A 520 9.63 -27.72 -10.81
CA GLU A 520 10.45 -27.12 -9.76
C GLU A 520 9.92 -25.74 -9.35
N THR A 521 9.54 -24.91 -10.33
CA THR A 521 8.96 -23.59 -10.09
C THR A 521 7.65 -23.68 -9.29
N ARG A 522 6.74 -24.58 -9.67
CA ARG A 522 5.47 -24.80 -8.95
C ARG A 522 5.67 -25.31 -7.52
N LYS A 523 6.65 -26.19 -7.34
CA LYS A 523 7.00 -26.70 -6.02
C LYS A 523 7.51 -25.57 -5.11
N LEU A 524 8.42 -24.74 -5.62
CA LEU A 524 8.96 -23.60 -4.86
C LEU A 524 7.87 -22.57 -4.52
N ASP A 525 6.94 -22.30 -5.45
CA ASP A 525 5.78 -21.44 -5.23
C ASP A 525 4.88 -21.96 -4.10
N GLU A 526 4.64 -23.27 -4.06
CA GLU A 526 3.88 -23.90 -2.97
C GLU A 526 4.61 -23.78 -1.63
N GLU A 527 5.92 -24.00 -1.61
CA GLU A 527 6.76 -23.85 -0.42
C GLU A 527 6.73 -22.40 0.09
N GLN A 528 6.88 -21.40 -0.77
CA GLN A 528 6.76 -19.98 -0.38
C GLN A 528 5.37 -19.65 0.17
N ASN A 529 4.31 -20.12 -0.47
CA ASN A 529 2.94 -19.94 0.03
C ASN A 529 2.70 -20.56 1.42
N GLN A 530 3.42 -21.63 1.78
CA GLN A 530 3.38 -22.18 3.13
C GLN A 530 4.15 -21.30 4.11
N MET A 531 5.33 -20.78 3.72
CA MET A 531 6.11 -19.87 4.56
C MET A 531 5.37 -18.56 4.84
N ASP A 532 4.63 -18.02 3.88
CA ASP A 532 3.79 -16.84 4.08
C ASP A 532 2.68 -17.08 5.12
N LYS A 533 2.10 -18.29 5.16
CA LYS A 533 1.13 -18.65 6.19
C LYS A 533 1.79 -18.74 7.58
N VAL A 534 3.03 -19.24 7.64
CA VAL A 534 3.83 -19.28 8.88
C VAL A 534 4.12 -17.86 9.35
N LEU A 535 4.58 -16.98 8.46
CA LEU A 535 4.82 -15.57 8.80
C LEU A 535 3.53 -14.89 9.30
N GLY A 536 2.40 -15.11 8.62
CA GLY A 536 1.10 -14.61 9.06
C GLY A 536 0.68 -15.12 10.44
N ALA A 537 1.03 -16.35 10.79
CA ALA A 537 0.82 -16.89 12.14
C ALA A 537 1.73 -16.19 13.17
N CYS A 538 3.00 -15.97 12.86
CA CYS A 538 3.94 -15.21 13.69
C CYS A 538 3.45 -13.78 13.92
N GLN A 539 2.99 -13.08 12.88
CA GLN A 539 2.41 -11.74 12.95
C GLN A 539 1.22 -11.69 13.92
N ASN A 540 0.34 -12.69 13.85
CA ASN A 540 -0.81 -12.77 14.76
C ASN A 540 -0.42 -13.08 16.22
N ILE A 541 0.61 -13.89 16.46
CA ILE A 541 1.09 -14.25 17.80
C ILE A 541 1.80 -13.08 18.46
N VAL A 542 2.70 -12.45 17.74
CA VAL A 542 3.52 -11.32 18.22
C VAL A 542 2.71 -10.03 18.23
N GLY A 543 1.84 -9.81 17.23
CA GLY A 543 0.97 -8.64 17.11
C GLY A 543 1.58 -7.50 16.32
N PHE A 544 2.35 -7.79 15.25
CA PHE A 544 2.95 -6.79 14.37
C PHE A 544 2.33 -6.78 12.96
N GLY A 545 2.48 -5.68 12.24
CA GLY A 545 2.06 -5.51 10.84
C GLY A 545 3.03 -6.14 9.83
N GLU A 546 2.72 -6.01 8.53
CA GLU A 546 3.49 -6.64 7.44
C GLU A 546 4.97 -6.26 7.42
N ASP A 547 5.29 -5.01 7.80
CA ASP A 547 6.65 -4.44 7.86
C ASP A 547 7.32 -4.53 9.24
N GLY A 548 6.74 -5.29 10.17
CA GLY A 548 7.23 -5.38 11.56
C GLY A 548 6.70 -4.29 12.49
N TRP A 549 5.88 -3.35 12.00
CA TRP A 549 5.38 -2.21 12.77
C TRP A 549 4.39 -2.61 13.87
N VAL A 550 4.56 -1.97 15.04
CA VAL A 550 3.69 -2.13 16.22
C VAL A 550 3.39 -0.74 16.81
N PRO A 551 2.15 -0.46 17.27
CA PRO A 551 1.86 0.75 18.04
C PRO A 551 2.80 0.92 19.24
N ALA A 552 3.24 2.15 19.51
CA ALA A 552 4.23 2.42 20.55
C ALA A 552 3.83 1.87 21.92
N GLU A 553 2.54 1.96 22.28
CA GLU A 553 1.99 1.46 23.54
C GLU A 553 1.98 -0.07 23.68
N ARG A 554 2.14 -0.81 22.57
CA ARG A 554 2.15 -2.29 22.54
C ARG A 554 3.54 -2.87 22.27
N TYR A 555 4.52 -2.03 22.00
CA TYR A 555 5.83 -2.48 21.54
C TYR A 555 6.53 -3.43 22.51
N GLU A 556 6.60 -3.06 23.80
CA GLU A 556 7.26 -3.91 24.82
C GLU A 556 6.59 -5.29 24.95
N GLN A 557 5.28 -5.35 24.83
CA GLN A 557 4.55 -6.61 24.84
C GLN A 557 4.84 -7.45 23.60
N ALA A 558 4.84 -6.81 22.43
CA ALA A 558 5.11 -7.49 21.15
C ALA A 558 6.56 -7.99 21.10
N LEU A 559 7.52 -7.20 21.58
CA LEU A 559 8.92 -7.60 21.69
C LEU A 559 9.08 -8.84 22.59
N ALA A 560 8.48 -8.83 23.77
CA ALA A 560 8.50 -9.97 24.67
C ALA A 560 7.86 -11.22 24.07
N HIS A 561 6.78 -11.08 23.27
CA HIS A 561 6.18 -12.18 22.55
C HIS A 561 7.10 -12.70 21.44
N SER A 562 7.82 -11.84 20.73
CA SER A 562 8.78 -12.21 19.69
C SER A 562 9.97 -12.98 20.28
N GLU A 563 10.55 -12.47 21.37
CA GLU A 563 11.64 -13.14 22.10
C GLU A 563 11.22 -14.52 22.59
N LYS A 564 10.05 -14.60 23.24
CA LYS A 564 9.50 -15.86 23.73
C LYS A 564 9.23 -16.85 22.59
N LEU A 565 8.68 -16.39 21.47
CA LEU A 565 8.45 -17.25 20.30
C LEU A 565 9.77 -17.87 19.80
N LYS A 566 10.83 -17.04 19.72
CA LYS A 566 12.17 -17.51 19.35
C LYS A 566 12.70 -18.56 20.35
N GLU A 567 12.62 -18.29 21.65
CA GLU A 567 13.05 -19.21 22.70
C GLU A 567 12.29 -20.54 22.65
N ASP A 568 10.95 -20.49 22.55
CA ASP A 568 10.10 -21.69 22.49
C ASP A 568 10.45 -22.57 21.28
N ILE A 569 10.77 -21.96 20.13
CA ILE A 569 11.17 -22.70 18.91
C ILE A 569 12.59 -23.27 19.06
N LEU A 570 13.55 -22.52 19.61
CA LEU A 570 14.91 -23.00 19.84
C LEU A 570 14.97 -24.16 20.85
N VAL A 571 14.05 -24.24 21.80
CA VAL A 571 13.94 -25.36 22.75
C VAL A 571 13.42 -26.62 22.07
N MET A 572 12.73 -26.52 20.95
CA MET A 572 12.16 -27.63 20.20
C MET A 572 13.10 -28.26 19.18
N ALA A 573 14.21 -27.57 18.89
CA ALA A 573 15.22 -28.12 17.98
C ALA A 573 15.69 -29.51 18.45
N GLU A 574 15.75 -30.46 17.53
CA GLU A 574 16.12 -31.86 17.81
C GLU A 574 17.63 -32.03 18.01
N SER A 575 18.45 -31.09 17.52
CA SER A 575 19.89 -31.08 17.62
C SER A 575 20.47 -29.69 17.88
N GLU A 576 21.72 -29.61 18.33
CA GLU A 576 22.44 -28.35 18.48
C GLU A 576 22.75 -27.70 17.12
N GLU A 577 22.94 -28.49 16.07
CA GLU A 577 23.12 -28.03 14.70
C GLU A 577 21.84 -27.31 14.20
N GLU A 578 20.68 -27.97 14.35
CA GLU A 578 19.39 -27.39 14.00
C GLU A 578 19.09 -26.11 14.80
N ARG A 579 19.40 -26.13 16.10
CA ARG A 579 19.24 -24.96 16.97
C ARG A 579 20.10 -23.78 16.50
N ALA A 580 21.35 -24.04 16.11
CA ALA A 580 22.24 -23.03 15.60
C ALA A 580 21.77 -22.47 14.25
N GLU A 581 21.23 -23.31 13.37
CA GLU A 581 20.67 -22.94 12.08
C GLU A 581 19.42 -22.04 12.25
N ILE A 582 18.48 -22.45 13.10
CA ILE A 582 17.29 -21.65 13.44
C ILE A 582 17.70 -20.28 14.01
N ALA A 583 18.68 -20.26 14.93
CA ALA A 583 19.15 -19.02 15.53
C ALA A 583 19.81 -18.08 14.52
N ALA A 584 20.59 -18.63 13.58
CA ALA A 584 21.29 -17.86 12.55
C ALA A 584 20.35 -17.26 11.49
N HIS A 585 19.20 -17.89 11.26
CA HIS A 585 18.26 -17.53 10.20
C HIS A 585 16.90 -17.06 10.72
N TRP A 586 16.84 -16.60 11.99
CA TRP A 586 15.59 -16.15 12.59
C TRP A 586 14.98 -14.97 11.80
N PRO A 587 13.74 -15.08 11.29
CA PRO A 587 13.20 -14.11 10.35
C PRO A 587 12.83 -12.75 10.98
N LEU A 588 12.78 -12.64 12.31
CA LEU A 588 12.43 -11.39 13.00
C LEU A 588 13.64 -10.71 13.67
N ASP A 589 14.87 -11.14 13.39
CA ASP A 589 16.08 -10.41 13.80
C ASP A 589 16.34 -9.22 12.87
N ASP A 590 17.18 -8.27 13.25
CA ASP A 590 17.63 -7.18 12.39
C ASP A 590 18.42 -7.72 11.17
N MET A 591 18.31 -7.05 10.04
CA MET A 591 19.08 -7.38 8.84
C MET A 591 19.65 -6.12 8.18
N ASP A 592 20.75 -6.29 7.47
CA ASP A 592 21.29 -5.26 6.59
C ASP A 592 20.43 -5.17 5.31
N GLU A 593 19.75 -4.04 5.11
CA GLU A 593 18.92 -3.76 3.92
C GLU A 593 19.67 -2.93 2.86
N GLU A 594 20.89 -2.44 3.15
CA GLU A 594 21.68 -1.66 2.16
C GLU A 594 21.83 -2.38 0.81
N PRO A 595 22.03 -3.72 0.77
CA PRO A 595 22.12 -4.45 -0.47
C PRO A 595 20.91 -4.32 -1.41
N TYR A 596 19.74 -4.06 -0.89
CA TYR A 596 18.47 -4.00 -1.63
C TYR A 596 18.04 -2.57 -2.00
N ASN A 597 18.69 -1.54 -1.43
CA ASN A 597 18.38 -0.11 -1.63
C ASN A 597 19.17 0.55 -2.78
#